data_0a108e10de65d812e0b183f163e390b2
#
_entry.id   0a108e10de65d812e0b183f163e390b2
#
_cell.length_a   1.000
_cell.length_b   1.000
_cell.length_c   1.000
_cell.angle_alpha   90.00
_cell.angle_beta   90.00
_cell.angle_gamma   90.00
#
_symmetry.space_group_name_H-M   'P 1'
#
loop_
_entity.id
_entity.type
_entity.pdbx_description
1 polymer ?
#
loop_
_entity_poly.entity_id
_entity_poly.type
_entity_poly.pdbx_seq_one_letter_code
_entity_poly.pdbx_strand_id
1 'polypeptide(L)'
;MGEDIWASLADQFAYKAYASVKGLVRTYVMHQQLLEHLPPPPARVLDVGGGAGHQSFPLAQAGYQVTLLDPSAAMLDKARQRLERLPAEAQRRVALLEASGENADEAVNGERFDAVLCHGVLGYLDQPQPLVSQLCRCAAAGGVVSIMTGNARVGAVRPAMERRWADALASFDARTEIGVLGVPGRADTVEELSELIRGHGVQPVRWYGVWLFVDWLEFSGAELDPGDAQQVAATAAVELEASRRDPYRQLSRVFHLVGRKG
;
A
#
# COMPACT_ATOMS: atom_id res chain seq x y z
N MET A 1 16.09 -15.10 13.05
CA MET A 1 16.34 -13.88 12.26
C MET A 1 16.32 -14.33 10.81
N GLY A 2 15.18 -14.17 10.11
CA GLY A 2 15.12 -14.40 8.67
C GLY A 2 16.00 -13.36 7.98
N GLU A 3 16.67 -13.75 6.89
CA GLU A 3 17.40 -12.80 6.04
C GLU A 3 16.45 -11.66 5.67
N ASP A 4 16.90 -10.41 5.80
CA ASP A 4 16.16 -9.24 5.32
C ASP A 4 16.14 -9.27 3.79
N ILE A 5 15.11 -9.92 3.22
CA ILE A 5 14.94 -10.01 1.77
C ILE A 5 14.84 -8.62 1.13
N TRP A 6 14.41 -7.60 1.90
CA TRP A 6 14.32 -6.23 1.44
C TRP A 6 15.68 -5.56 1.29
N ALA A 7 16.70 -6.00 2.01
CA ALA A 7 18.06 -5.47 1.85
C ALA A 7 18.57 -5.65 0.41
N SER A 8 18.30 -6.82 -0.21
CA SER A 8 18.69 -7.11 -1.61
C SER A 8 17.75 -6.48 -2.64
N LEU A 9 16.51 -6.18 -2.28
CA LEU A 9 15.47 -5.65 -3.18
C LEU A 9 15.25 -4.15 -3.04
N ALA A 10 15.88 -3.50 -2.02
CA ALA A 10 15.63 -2.10 -1.69
C ALA A 10 15.80 -1.14 -2.89
N ASP A 11 16.86 -1.29 -3.68
CA ASP A 11 17.09 -0.46 -4.87
C ASP A 11 16.06 -0.72 -5.97
N GLN A 12 15.74 -1.99 -6.21
CA GLN A 12 14.74 -2.37 -7.22
C GLN A 12 13.35 -1.85 -6.84
N PHE A 13 13.00 -1.95 -5.57
CA PHE A 13 11.73 -1.51 -5.05
C PHE A 13 11.64 0.02 -5.05
N ALA A 14 12.59 0.71 -4.38
CA ALA A 14 12.53 2.14 -4.18
C ALA A 14 12.66 2.94 -5.48
N TYR A 15 13.48 2.49 -6.44
CA TYR A 15 13.81 3.27 -7.63
C TYR A 15 13.21 2.72 -8.92
N LYS A 16 13.06 1.40 -9.09
CA LYS A 16 12.51 0.85 -10.33
C LYS A 16 10.99 0.70 -10.27
N ALA A 17 10.46 0.05 -9.23
CA ALA A 17 9.03 -0.21 -9.13
C ALA A 17 8.23 1.10 -9.00
N TYR A 18 8.66 2.00 -8.10
CA TYR A 18 7.95 3.26 -7.85
C TYR A 18 8.23 4.37 -8.87
N ALA A 19 9.35 4.32 -9.61
CA ALA A 19 9.63 5.27 -10.67
C ALA A 19 8.96 4.92 -12.00
N SER A 20 8.40 3.72 -12.15
CA SER A 20 7.59 3.33 -13.30
C SER A 20 6.25 4.10 -13.34
N VAL A 21 5.61 4.19 -14.51
CA VAL A 21 4.26 4.77 -14.62
C VAL A 21 3.30 4.09 -13.65
N LYS A 22 3.36 2.77 -13.54
CA LYS A 22 2.55 1.98 -12.59
C LYS A 22 2.77 2.40 -11.14
N GLY A 23 4.01 2.63 -10.74
CA GLY A 23 4.35 3.12 -9.38
C GLY A 23 3.89 4.55 -9.13
N LEU A 24 4.06 5.45 -10.09
CA LEU A 24 3.61 6.84 -10.02
C LEU A 24 2.07 6.92 -9.92
N VAL A 25 1.36 6.18 -10.77
CA VAL A 25 -0.10 6.09 -10.76
C VAL A 25 -0.61 5.54 -9.45
N ARG A 26 0.00 4.44 -8.93
CA ARG A 26 -0.37 3.90 -7.61
C ARG A 26 -0.23 4.93 -6.51
N THR A 27 0.90 5.60 -6.45
CA THR A 27 1.16 6.59 -5.40
C THR A 27 0.13 7.72 -5.44
N TYR A 28 -0.18 8.24 -6.63
CA TYR A 28 -1.20 9.27 -6.82
C TYR A 28 -2.59 8.78 -6.42
N VAL A 29 -3.04 7.65 -6.95
CA VAL A 29 -4.39 7.10 -6.70
C VAL A 29 -4.59 6.82 -5.21
N MET A 30 -3.62 6.17 -4.57
CA MET A 30 -3.65 5.90 -3.14
C MET A 30 -3.71 7.20 -2.31
N HIS A 31 -2.92 8.21 -2.69
CA HIS A 31 -2.92 9.50 -2.01
C HIS A 31 -4.30 10.18 -2.10
N GLN A 32 -4.91 10.21 -3.29
CA GLN A 32 -6.25 10.79 -3.46
C GLN A 32 -7.31 10.03 -2.66
N GLN A 33 -7.27 8.70 -2.67
CA GLN A 33 -8.19 7.87 -1.88
C GLN A 33 -8.03 8.11 -0.37
N LEU A 34 -6.80 8.26 0.13
CA LEU A 34 -6.52 8.57 1.53
C LEU A 34 -7.08 9.91 1.94
N LEU A 35 -6.87 10.96 1.15
CA LEU A 35 -7.33 12.32 1.46
C LEU A 35 -8.85 12.41 1.63
N GLU A 36 -9.63 11.49 1.03
CA GLU A 36 -11.09 11.42 1.24
C GLU A 36 -11.48 11.03 2.68
N HIS A 37 -10.57 10.38 3.42
CA HIS A 37 -10.85 9.79 4.72
C HIS A 37 -10.03 10.38 5.86
N LEU A 38 -8.88 10.95 5.56
CA LEU A 38 -8.01 11.55 6.58
C LEU A 38 -8.67 12.81 7.17
N PRO A 39 -8.51 13.06 8.48
CA PRO A 39 -8.86 14.35 9.04
C PRO A 39 -7.93 15.44 8.45
N PRO A 40 -8.34 16.72 8.49
CA PRO A 40 -7.47 17.80 8.01
C PRO A 40 -6.17 17.87 8.83
N PRO A 41 -5.04 18.29 8.23
CA PRO A 41 -3.81 18.50 8.98
C PRO A 41 -3.94 19.68 9.96
N PRO A 42 -3.15 19.70 11.07
CA PRO A 42 -2.20 18.67 11.41
C PRO A 42 -2.89 17.46 12.05
N ALA A 43 -2.62 16.26 11.49
CA ALA A 43 -3.07 15.01 12.09
C ALA A 43 -1.90 14.02 12.10
N ARG A 44 -1.94 13.05 13.00
CA ARG A 44 -0.86 12.08 13.22
C ARG A 44 -1.11 10.82 12.40
N VAL A 45 -0.16 10.44 11.58
CA VAL A 45 -0.22 9.27 10.69
C VAL A 45 0.91 8.30 11.06
N LEU A 46 0.57 7.03 11.25
CA LEU A 46 1.52 5.92 11.35
C LEU A 46 1.49 5.15 10.03
N ASP A 47 2.63 5.04 9.34
CA ASP A 47 2.77 4.27 8.11
C ASP A 47 3.61 3.02 8.40
N VAL A 48 2.94 1.88 8.55
CA VAL A 48 3.54 0.59 8.94
C VAL A 48 3.96 -0.18 7.70
N GLY A 49 5.26 -0.49 7.62
CA GLY A 49 5.89 -1.01 6.41
C GLY A 49 6.01 0.07 5.35
N GLY A 50 6.25 1.33 5.76
CA GLY A 50 6.30 2.51 4.88
C GLY A 50 7.47 2.53 3.91
N GLY A 51 8.43 1.63 4.08
CA GLY A 51 9.57 1.44 3.18
C GLY A 51 10.35 2.72 2.94
N ALA A 52 10.52 3.07 1.68
CA ALA A 52 11.24 4.30 1.27
C ALA A 52 10.38 5.59 1.32
N GLY A 53 9.22 5.57 2.00
CA GLY A 53 8.40 6.75 2.25
C GLY A 53 7.56 7.25 1.08
N HIS A 54 7.21 6.39 0.12
CA HIS A 54 6.46 6.82 -1.08
C HIS A 54 5.06 7.35 -0.74
N GLN A 55 4.42 6.86 0.32
CA GLN A 55 3.14 7.37 0.80
C GLN A 55 3.33 8.40 1.92
N SER A 56 4.29 8.18 2.81
CA SER A 56 4.58 9.04 3.95
C SER A 56 4.94 10.48 3.56
N PHE A 57 5.80 10.65 2.56
CA PHE A 57 6.35 11.97 2.23
C PHE A 57 5.33 12.92 1.57
N PRO A 58 4.49 12.49 0.63
CA PRO A 58 3.37 13.32 0.17
C PRO A 58 2.45 13.78 1.29
N LEU A 59 2.20 12.93 2.30
CA LEU A 59 1.40 13.30 3.47
C LEU A 59 2.12 14.36 4.32
N ALA A 60 3.42 14.20 4.58
CA ALA A 60 4.21 15.19 5.31
C ALA A 60 4.25 16.55 4.59
N GLN A 61 4.35 16.55 3.25
CA GLN A 61 4.26 17.76 2.44
C GLN A 61 2.87 18.41 2.52
N ALA A 62 1.80 17.60 2.64
CA ALA A 62 0.43 18.05 2.85
C ALA A 62 0.15 18.53 4.30
N GLY A 63 1.13 18.46 5.22
CA GLY A 63 1.03 19.02 6.57
C GLY A 63 0.78 18.00 7.69
N TYR A 64 0.72 16.70 7.38
CA TYR A 64 0.55 15.64 8.38
C TYR A 64 1.84 15.37 9.16
N GLN A 65 1.70 14.97 10.43
CA GLN A 65 2.80 14.44 11.23
C GLN A 65 2.89 12.93 10.98
N VAL A 66 3.98 12.46 10.40
CA VAL A 66 4.11 11.07 9.94
C VAL A 66 5.18 10.32 10.72
N THR A 67 4.83 9.20 11.31
CA THR A 67 5.77 8.20 11.79
C THR A 67 5.81 7.07 10.77
N LEU A 68 6.94 6.90 10.10
CA LEU A 68 7.21 5.80 9.18
C LEU A 68 7.92 4.69 9.96
N LEU A 69 7.28 3.53 10.04
CA LEU A 69 7.81 2.35 10.70
C LEU A 69 8.10 1.27 9.65
N ASP A 70 9.32 0.74 9.65
CA ASP A 70 9.73 -0.34 8.75
C ASP A 70 10.79 -1.22 9.43
N PRO A 71 10.76 -2.56 9.30
CA PRO A 71 11.75 -3.44 9.90
C PRO A 71 13.09 -3.46 9.14
N SER A 72 13.13 -2.99 7.89
CA SER A 72 14.33 -3.02 7.06
C SER A 72 15.15 -1.74 7.20
N ALA A 73 16.33 -1.85 7.81
CA ALA A 73 17.29 -0.75 7.89
C ALA A 73 17.64 -0.21 6.50
N ALA A 74 17.77 -1.09 5.49
CA ALA A 74 18.06 -0.70 4.11
C ALA A 74 16.94 0.16 3.50
N MET A 75 15.67 -0.16 3.76
CA MET A 75 14.54 0.65 3.32
C MET A 75 14.51 2.01 4.03
N LEU A 76 14.79 2.04 5.33
CA LEU A 76 14.87 3.28 6.09
C LEU A 76 16.04 4.18 5.64
N ASP A 77 17.16 3.61 5.21
CA ASP A 77 18.25 4.38 4.60
C ASP A 77 17.82 5.06 3.29
N LYS A 78 17.02 4.36 2.46
CA LYS A 78 16.41 4.99 1.28
C LYS A 78 15.40 6.08 1.66
N ALA A 79 14.62 5.84 2.72
CA ALA A 79 13.73 6.87 3.24
C ALA A 79 14.50 8.12 3.71
N ARG A 80 15.59 7.97 4.48
CA ARG A 80 16.45 9.09 4.91
C ARG A 80 16.98 9.90 3.73
N GLN A 81 17.57 9.22 2.73
CA GLN A 81 18.11 9.88 1.53
C GLN A 81 17.04 10.67 0.74
N ARG A 82 15.80 10.17 0.70
CA ARG A 82 14.69 10.85 0.05
C ARG A 82 14.15 11.99 0.90
N LEU A 83 14.07 11.80 2.22
CA LEU A 83 13.62 12.79 3.18
C LEU A 83 14.50 14.06 3.14
N GLU A 84 15.82 13.91 3.04
CA GLU A 84 16.78 15.01 2.92
C GLU A 84 16.53 15.92 1.71
N ARG A 85 15.86 15.42 0.67
CA ARG A 85 15.53 16.17 -0.54
C ARG A 85 14.21 16.95 -0.45
N LEU A 86 13.45 16.75 0.61
CA LEU A 86 12.19 17.45 0.82
C LEU A 86 12.42 18.86 1.42
N PRO A 87 11.43 19.76 1.31
CA PRO A 87 11.47 21.03 2.04
C PRO A 87 11.64 20.79 3.54
N ALA A 88 12.46 21.63 4.21
CA ALA A 88 12.80 21.49 5.63
C ALA A 88 11.57 21.38 6.53
N GLU A 89 10.46 22.03 6.17
CA GLU A 89 9.19 21.93 6.88
C GLU A 89 8.58 20.52 6.83
N ALA A 90 8.61 19.87 5.67
CA ALA A 90 8.15 18.48 5.53
C ALA A 90 9.07 17.51 6.27
N GLN A 91 10.40 17.75 6.24
CA GLN A 91 11.37 16.94 6.97
C GLN A 91 11.06 16.92 8.48
N ARG A 92 10.73 18.06 9.07
CA ARG A 92 10.40 18.16 10.51
C ARG A 92 9.12 17.41 10.91
N ARG A 93 8.28 17.04 9.94
CA ARG A 93 7.03 16.29 10.18
C ARG A 93 7.20 14.79 10.09
N VAL A 94 8.39 14.27 9.77
CA VAL A 94 8.61 12.82 9.57
C VAL A 94 9.55 12.29 10.65
N ALA A 95 9.08 11.26 11.35
CA ALA A 95 9.90 10.39 12.19
C ALA A 95 10.09 9.03 11.49
N LEU A 96 11.31 8.49 11.53
CA LEU A 96 11.63 7.16 10.99
C LEU A 96 11.91 6.22 12.16
N LEU A 97 11.23 5.07 12.20
CA LEU A 97 11.30 4.10 13.28
C LEU A 97 11.61 2.71 12.72
N GLU A 98 12.70 2.10 13.19
CA GLU A 98 13.06 0.73 12.83
C GLU A 98 12.38 -0.24 13.78
N ALA A 99 11.32 -0.92 13.31
CA ALA A 99 10.61 -1.93 14.06
C ALA A 99 9.76 -2.81 13.15
N SER A 100 9.42 -4.04 13.64
CA SER A 100 8.41 -4.88 12.99
C SER A 100 7.01 -4.30 13.20
N GLY A 101 6.18 -4.33 12.16
CA GLY A 101 4.77 -3.93 12.26
C GLY A 101 3.97 -4.76 13.27
N GLU A 102 4.37 -6.01 13.52
CA GLU A 102 3.75 -6.88 14.53
C GLU A 102 4.00 -6.41 15.97
N ASN A 103 4.96 -5.51 16.17
CA ASN A 103 5.28 -4.87 17.46
C ASN A 103 4.99 -3.35 17.43
N ALA A 104 4.14 -2.89 16.50
CA ALA A 104 3.94 -1.46 16.25
C ALA A 104 3.48 -0.70 17.52
N ASP A 105 2.56 -1.24 18.31
CA ASP A 105 2.05 -0.59 19.54
C ASP A 105 3.16 -0.35 20.59
N GLU A 106 4.04 -1.33 20.76
CA GLU A 106 5.21 -1.20 21.64
C GLU A 106 6.21 -0.20 21.07
N ALA A 107 6.51 -0.30 19.78
CA ALA A 107 7.48 0.56 19.10
C ALA A 107 7.10 2.04 19.14
N VAL A 108 5.80 2.35 19.14
CA VAL A 108 5.30 3.72 19.31
C VAL A 108 4.94 4.06 20.76
N ASN A 109 5.40 3.28 21.75
CA ASN A 109 5.16 3.49 23.18
C ASN A 109 3.68 3.65 23.54
N GLY A 110 2.80 2.91 22.88
CA GLY A 110 1.36 2.98 23.11
C GLY A 110 0.68 4.26 22.60
N GLU A 111 1.35 5.06 21.80
CA GLU A 111 0.75 6.24 21.15
C GLU A 111 -0.38 5.87 20.20
N ARG A 112 -1.34 6.78 20.02
CA ARG A 112 -2.47 6.61 19.12
C ARG A 112 -2.42 7.63 17.99
N PHE A 113 -2.84 7.18 16.79
CA PHE A 113 -2.76 7.93 15.56
C PHE A 113 -4.13 8.17 14.95
N ASP A 114 -4.31 9.32 14.34
CA ASP A 114 -5.54 9.68 13.63
C ASP A 114 -5.72 8.84 12.36
N ALA A 115 -4.61 8.32 11.82
CA ALA A 115 -4.63 7.35 10.75
C ALA A 115 -3.46 6.35 10.88
N VAL A 116 -3.72 5.08 10.57
CA VAL A 116 -2.74 4.00 10.52
C VAL A 116 -2.81 3.37 9.13
N LEU A 117 -1.69 3.39 8.43
CA LEU A 117 -1.55 2.89 7.06
C LEU A 117 -0.73 1.60 7.05
N CYS A 118 -1.08 0.68 6.13
CA CYS A 118 -0.28 -0.51 5.85
C CYS A 118 -0.50 -0.92 4.38
N HIS A 119 0.41 -0.54 3.50
CA HIS A 119 0.22 -0.64 2.06
C HIS A 119 1.24 -1.56 1.39
N GLY A 120 0.78 -2.74 0.96
CA GLY A 120 1.60 -3.71 0.23
C GLY A 120 2.50 -4.54 1.15
N VAL A 121 2.10 -4.75 2.41
CA VAL A 121 2.84 -5.55 3.39
C VAL A 121 2.21 -6.92 3.61
N LEU A 122 0.87 -6.98 3.72
CA LEU A 122 0.16 -8.20 4.10
C LEU A 122 0.46 -9.40 3.20
N GLY A 123 0.69 -9.14 1.91
CA GLY A 123 1.02 -10.18 0.93
C GLY A 123 2.29 -10.98 1.26
N TYR A 124 3.20 -10.44 2.06
CA TYR A 124 4.46 -11.09 2.43
C TYR A 124 4.40 -11.84 3.77
N LEU A 125 3.23 -11.86 4.42
CA LEU A 125 3.03 -12.52 5.71
C LEU A 125 2.23 -13.81 5.53
N ASP A 126 2.68 -14.87 6.15
CA ASP A 126 1.93 -16.14 6.20
C ASP A 126 0.61 -15.96 6.94
N GLN A 127 0.62 -15.15 8.01
CA GLN A 127 -0.55 -14.83 8.83
C GLN A 127 -0.63 -13.30 9.03
N PRO A 128 -1.66 -12.63 8.50
CA PRO A 128 -1.80 -11.18 8.63
C PRO A 128 -2.42 -10.74 9.95
N GLN A 129 -3.04 -11.66 10.71
CA GLN A 129 -3.82 -11.34 11.91
C GLN A 129 -3.00 -10.58 12.97
N PRO A 130 -1.75 -10.99 13.32
CA PRO A 130 -0.95 -10.25 14.29
C PRO A 130 -0.72 -8.80 13.86
N LEU A 131 -0.32 -8.58 12.60
CA LEU A 131 -0.09 -7.23 12.09
C LEU A 131 -1.39 -6.42 12.08
N VAL A 132 -2.51 -6.94 11.55
CA VAL A 132 -3.79 -6.24 11.49
C VAL A 132 -4.28 -5.87 12.88
N SER A 133 -4.09 -6.74 13.89
CA SER A 133 -4.38 -6.42 15.29
C SER A 133 -3.61 -5.19 15.77
N GLN A 134 -2.33 -5.08 15.45
CA GLN A 134 -1.49 -3.93 15.81
C GLN A 134 -1.95 -2.64 15.10
N LEU A 135 -2.25 -2.72 13.80
CA LEU A 135 -2.78 -1.57 13.06
C LEU A 135 -4.04 -1.01 13.72
N CYS A 136 -4.99 -1.90 14.03
CA CYS A 136 -6.24 -1.52 14.68
C CYS A 136 -6.03 -0.97 16.09
N ARG A 137 -5.04 -1.48 16.83
CA ARG A 137 -4.68 -1.02 18.17
C ARG A 137 -4.06 0.38 18.14
N CYS A 138 -3.15 0.65 17.21
CA CYS A 138 -2.50 1.95 17.07
C CYS A 138 -3.44 3.08 16.63
N ALA A 139 -4.61 2.76 16.05
CA ALA A 139 -5.59 3.78 15.67
C ALA A 139 -6.29 4.38 16.91
N ALA A 140 -6.41 5.69 16.94
CA ALA A 140 -7.23 6.44 17.91
C ALA A 140 -8.73 6.13 17.73
N ALA A 141 -9.55 6.40 18.73
CA ALA A 141 -11.00 6.37 18.57
C ALA A 141 -11.43 7.33 17.45
N GLY A 142 -12.26 6.90 16.53
CA GLY A 142 -12.60 7.63 15.30
C GLY A 142 -11.51 7.68 14.24
N GLY A 143 -10.31 7.13 14.52
CA GLY A 143 -9.18 7.13 13.61
C GLY A 143 -9.38 6.20 12.41
N VAL A 144 -8.61 6.44 11.37
CA VAL A 144 -8.65 5.69 10.10
C VAL A 144 -7.65 4.53 10.13
N VAL A 145 -8.07 3.35 9.68
CA VAL A 145 -7.19 2.23 9.34
C VAL A 145 -7.27 2.02 7.84
N SER A 146 -6.13 2.06 7.16
CA SER A 146 -6.00 1.99 5.71
C SER A 146 -5.07 0.87 5.32
N ILE A 147 -5.57 -0.14 4.61
CA ILE A 147 -4.82 -1.33 4.24
C ILE A 147 -4.93 -1.57 2.73
N MET A 148 -3.79 -1.75 2.04
CA MET A 148 -3.76 -2.17 0.64
C MET A 148 -3.07 -3.53 0.53
N THR A 149 -3.72 -4.47 -0.18
CA THR A 149 -3.20 -5.83 -0.37
C THR A 149 -3.63 -6.41 -1.72
N GLY A 150 -3.08 -7.58 -2.09
CA GLY A 150 -3.44 -8.32 -3.31
C GLY A 150 -4.89 -8.75 -3.33
N ASN A 151 -5.52 -8.71 -4.51
CA ASN A 151 -6.91 -9.11 -4.71
C ASN A 151 -6.98 -10.56 -5.21
N ALA A 152 -7.36 -11.48 -4.33
CA ALA A 152 -7.44 -12.90 -4.63
C ALA A 152 -8.45 -13.22 -5.76
N ARG A 153 -9.46 -12.36 -5.98
CA ARG A 153 -10.50 -12.60 -6.99
C ARG A 153 -10.04 -12.45 -8.44
N VAL A 154 -8.87 -11.81 -8.65
CA VAL A 154 -8.35 -11.55 -9.99
C VAL A 154 -7.05 -12.30 -10.29
N GLY A 155 -6.67 -13.26 -9.47
CA GLY A 155 -5.43 -14.02 -9.62
C GLY A 155 -5.24 -14.65 -10.99
N ALA A 156 -6.33 -15.06 -11.65
CA ALA A 156 -6.31 -15.67 -12.98
C ALA A 156 -6.08 -14.66 -14.12
N VAL A 157 -6.28 -13.34 -13.91
CA VAL A 157 -6.23 -12.34 -14.99
C VAL A 157 -4.83 -12.28 -15.63
N ARG A 158 -3.80 -12.06 -14.81
CA ARG A 158 -2.44 -11.93 -15.30
C ARG A 158 -1.95 -13.18 -16.05
N PRO A 159 -1.98 -14.39 -15.49
CA PRO A 159 -1.55 -15.56 -16.20
C PRO A 159 -2.36 -15.82 -17.48
N ALA A 160 -3.67 -15.52 -17.50
CA ALA A 160 -4.48 -15.64 -18.71
C ALA A 160 -4.05 -14.65 -19.81
N MET A 161 -3.80 -13.39 -19.46
CA MET A 161 -3.31 -12.36 -20.39
C MET A 161 -1.90 -12.71 -20.94
N GLU A 162 -1.08 -13.36 -20.16
CA GLU A 162 0.23 -13.90 -20.54
C GLU A 162 0.16 -15.27 -21.24
N ARG A 163 -1.05 -15.80 -21.51
CA ARG A 163 -1.32 -17.10 -22.15
C ARG A 163 -0.75 -18.30 -21.37
N ARG A 164 -0.56 -18.17 -20.07
CA ARG A 164 -0.20 -19.25 -19.16
C ARG A 164 -1.46 -19.94 -18.64
N TRP A 165 -2.12 -20.71 -19.54
CA TRP A 165 -3.48 -21.22 -19.32
C TRP A 165 -3.60 -22.15 -18.11
N ALA A 166 -2.61 -23.01 -17.88
CA ALA A 166 -2.61 -23.91 -16.72
C ALA A 166 -2.51 -23.13 -15.40
N ASP A 167 -1.65 -22.11 -15.36
CA ASP A 167 -1.49 -21.24 -14.19
C ASP A 167 -2.78 -20.42 -13.96
N ALA A 168 -3.40 -19.93 -15.04
CA ALA A 168 -4.65 -19.20 -14.95
C ALA A 168 -5.78 -20.07 -14.34
N LEU A 169 -5.90 -21.31 -14.78
CA LEU A 169 -6.88 -22.25 -14.21
C LEU A 169 -6.60 -22.53 -12.73
N ALA A 170 -5.34 -22.73 -12.36
CA ALA A 170 -4.96 -22.94 -10.96
C ALA A 170 -5.20 -21.71 -10.07
N SER A 171 -5.17 -20.51 -10.67
CA SER A 171 -5.29 -19.25 -9.92
C SER A 171 -6.71 -18.87 -9.52
N PHE A 172 -7.75 -19.48 -10.07
CA PHE A 172 -9.14 -19.16 -9.68
C PHE A 172 -9.43 -19.43 -8.21
N ASP A 173 -8.84 -20.49 -7.66
CA ASP A 173 -9.01 -20.88 -6.25
C ASP A 173 -7.79 -20.60 -5.38
N ALA A 174 -6.73 -20.02 -5.97
CA ALA A 174 -5.49 -19.74 -5.27
C ALA A 174 -5.64 -18.51 -4.34
N ARG A 175 -4.97 -18.59 -3.19
CA ARG A 175 -4.80 -17.48 -2.24
C ARG A 175 -3.38 -16.92 -2.28
N THR A 176 -2.63 -17.27 -3.32
CA THR A 176 -1.27 -16.81 -3.53
C THR A 176 -1.15 -16.16 -4.89
N GLU A 177 -0.34 -15.12 -4.98
CA GLU A 177 0.01 -14.47 -6.22
C GLU A 177 1.53 -14.25 -6.31
N ILE A 178 2.04 -14.04 -7.50
CA ILE A 178 3.40 -13.56 -7.67
C ILE A 178 3.37 -12.04 -7.71
N GLY A 179 3.96 -11.42 -6.68
CA GLY A 179 4.05 -9.98 -6.53
C GLY A 179 4.86 -9.30 -7.64
N VAL A 180 4.86 -7.96 -7.63
CA VAL A 180 5.57 -7.12 -8.63
C VAL A 180 7.07 -7.40 -8.69
N LEU A 181 7.65 -7.88 -7.59
CA LEU A 181 9.08 -8.23 -7.50
C LEU A 181 9.39 -9.70 -7.82
N GLY A 182 8.40 -10.46 -8.31
CA GLY A 182 8.56 -11.90 -8.56
C GLY A 182 8.56 -12.75 -7.27
N VAL A 183 8.28 -12.15 -6.12
CA VAL A 183 8.20 -12.85 -4.83
C VAL A 183 6.78 -13.41 -4.67
N PRO A 184 6.63 -14.71 -4.36
CA PRO A 184 5.33 -15.26 -4.01
C PRO A 184 4.76 -14.55 -2.78
N GLY A 185 3.48 -14.23 -2.84
CA GLY A 185 2.76 -13.58 -1.76
C GLY A 185 1.34 -14.11 -1.65
N ARG A 186 0.68 -13.82 -0.53
CA ARG A 186 -0.74 -14.11 -0.37
C ARG A 186 -1.58 -13.00 -0.99
N ALA A 187 -2.79 -13.35 -1.36
CA ALA A 187 -3.83 -12.41 -1.74
C ALA A 187 -5.04 -12.61 -0.84
N ASP A 188 -5.75 -11.52 -0.58
CA ASP A 188 -6.92 -11.47 0.29
C ASP A 188 -8.19 -11.19 -0.50
N THR A 189 -9.35 -11.36 0.12
CA THR A 189 -10.60 -10.77 -0.37
C THR A 189 -10.99 -9.57 0.49
N VAL A 190 -11.77 -8.67 -0.09
CA VAL A 190 -12.30 -7.50 0.63
C VAL A 190 -13.12 -7.93 1.83
N GLU A 191 -13.89 -9.02 1.68
CA GLU A 191 -14.76 -9.56 2.72
C GLU A 191 -13.95 -10.10 3.90
N GLU A 192 -12.96 -10.97 3.64
CA GLU A 192 -12.10 -11.54 4.69
C GLU A 192 -11.35 -10.46 5.48
N LEU A 193 -10.75 -9.51 4.78
CA LEU A 193 -10.05 -8.40 5.44
C LEU A 193 -11.02 -7.49 6.20
N SER A 194 -12.22 -7.25 5.67
CA SER A 194 -13.26 -6.48 6.36
C SER A 194 -13.73 -7.15 7.64
N GLU A 195 -13.89 -8.47 7.65
CA GLU A 195 -14.24 -9.23 8.86
C GLU A 195 -13.10 -9.19 9.87
N LEU A 196 -11.87 -9.32 9.40
CA LEU A 196 -10.70 -9.27 10.26
C LEU A 196 -10.60 -7.92 11.01
N ILE A 197 -10.72 -6.79 10.32
CA ILE A 197 -10.66 -5.47 10.99
C ILE A 197 -11.88 -5.23 11.90
N ARG A 198 -13.09 -5.75 11.55
CA ARG A 198 -14.26 -5.69 12.44
C ARG A 198 -14.02 -6.40 13.75
N GLY A 199 -13.36 -7.56 13.73
CA GLY A 199 -12.98 -8.31 14.93
C GLY A 199 -12.09 -7.52 15.88
N HIS A 200 -11.43 -6.45 15.40
CA HIS A 200 -10.60 -5.53 16.18
C HIS A 200 -11.24 -4.15 16.42
N GLY A 201 -12.57 -4.03 16.24
CA GLY A 201 -13.33 -2.81 16.51
C GLY A 201 -13.14 -1.70 15.47
N VAL A 202 -12.75 -2.07 14.23
CA VAL A 202 -12.65 -1.14 13.10
C VAL A 202 -13.77 -1.45 12.10
N GLN A 203 -14.65 -0.49 11.84
CA GLN A 203 -15.74 -0.64 10.88
C GLN A 203 -15.26 -0.32 9.47
N PRO A 204 -15.36 -1.23 8.49
CA PRO A 204 -15.09 -0.93 7.08
C PRO A 204 -16.00 0.20 6.61
N VAL A 205 -15.44 1.22 5.97
CA VAL A 205 -16.17 2.39 5.46
C VAL A 205 -16.22 2.37 3.93
N ARG A 206 -15.09 2.08 3.31
CA ARG A 206 -14.94 2.11 1.85
C ARG A 206 -13.83 1.17 1.41
N TRP A 207 -13.96 0.65 0.18
CA TRP A 207 -12.83 0.04 -0.50
C TRP A 207 -12.74 0.52 -1.95
N TYR A 208 -11.55 0.47 -2.49
CA TYR A 208 -11.18 0.95 -3.81
C TYR A 208 -10.35 -0.13 -4.54
N GLY A 209 -10.39 -0.09 -5.87
CA GLY A 209 -9.41 -0.81 -6.67
C GLY A 209 -8.12 0.01 -6.82
N VAL A 210 -7.01 -0.66 -7.08
CA VAL A 210 -5.74 -0.04 -7.48
C VAL A 210 -5.08 -0.93 -8.52
N TRP A 211 -4.54 -0.34 -9.57
CA TRP A 211 -3.95 -1.06 -10.69
C TRP A 211 -4.96 -1.91 -11.48
N LEU A 212 -5.71 -1.28 -12.34
CA LEU A 212 -6.55 -1.93 -13.33
C LEU A 212 -5.95 -1.79 -14.73
N PHE A 213 -6.17 -0.66 -15.38
CA PHE A 213 -5.75 -0.45 -16.76
C PHE A 213 -4.24 -0.37 -16.90
N VAL A 214 -3.55 0.29 -15.97
CA VAL A 214 -2.09 0.37 -15.98
C VAL A 214 -1.42 -1.01 -15.83
N ASP A 215 -2.05 -1.93 -15.10
CA ASP A 215 -1.62 -3.32 -15.00
C ASP A 215 -1.86 -4.08 -16.32
N TRP A 216 -3.00 -3.86 -16.95
CA TRP A 216 -3.34 -4.49 -18.24
C TRP A 216 -2.51 -3.97 -19.40
N LEU A 217 -2.17 -2.69 -19.41
CA LEU A 217 -1.27 -2.10 -20.40
C LEU A 217 0.14 -2.74 -20.33
N GLU A 218 0.62 -3.05 -19.12
CA GLU A 218 1.87 -3.78 -18.91
C GLU A 218 1.86 -5.16 -19.63
N PHE A 219 0.72 -5.88 -19.59
CA PHE A 219 0.57 -7.18 -20.29
C PHE A 219 0.41 -7.04 -21.81
N SER A 220 -0.14 -5.94 -22.27
CA SER A 220 -0.32 -5.69 -23.71
C SER A 220 0.99 -5.33 -24.42
N GLY A 221 2.08 -5.15 -23.65
CA GLY A 221 3.36 -4.68 -24.19
C GLY A 221 3.35 -3.21 -24.58
N ALA A 222 2.35 -2.44 -24.10
CA ALA A 222 2.34 -1.00 -24.29
C ALA A 222 3.48 -0.36 -23.47
N GLU A 223 4.34 0.37 -24.15
CA GLU A 223 5.38 1.15 -23.47
C GLU A 223 4.76 2.43 -22.93
N LEU A 224 4.87 2.61 -21.61
CA LEU A 224 4.48 3.82 -20.91
C LEU A 224 5.75 4.54 -20.45
N ASP A 225 5.90 5.79 -20.85
CA ASP A 225 7.06 6.62 -20.45
C ASP A 225 6.79 7.37 -19.14
N PRO A 226 7.50 7.06 -18.05
CA PRO A 226 7.39 7.81 -16.80
C PRO A 226 7.86 9.26 -16.91
N GLY A 227 8.60 9.62 -17.96
CA GLY A 227 9.01 10.99 -18.26
C GLY A 227 7.91 11.82 -18.95
N ASP A 228 6.90 11.18 -19.53
CA ASP A 228 5.73 11.87 -20.10
C ASP A 228 4.71 12.18 -19.00
N ALA A 229 4.85 13.36 -18.40
CA ALA A 229 3.97 13.81 -17.31
C ALA A 229 2.49 13.90 -17.73
N GLN A 230 2.19 14.18 -18.99
CA GLN A 230 0.81 14.26 -19.50
C GLN A 230 0.19 12.85 -19.56
N GLN A 231 0.92 11.88 -20.10
CA GLN A 231 0.49 10.48 -20.15
C GLN A 231 0.28 9.91 -18.74
N VAL A 232 1.23 10.16 -17.82
CA VAL A 232 1.12 9.72 -16.41
C VAL A 232 -0.12 10.31 -15.76
N ALA A 233 -0.37 11.62 -15.91
CA ALA A 233 -1.53 12.29 -15.33
C ALA A 233 -2.84 11.76 -15.91
N ALA A 234 -2.92 11.56 -17.23
CA ALA A 234 -4.11 11.01 -17.88
C ALA A 234 -4.41 9.58 -17.43
N THR A 235 -3.37 8.73 -17.35
CA THR A 235 -3.50 7.36 -16.83
C THR A 235 -3.97 7.36 -15.39
N ALA A 236 -3.38 8.21 -14.54
CA ALA A 236 -3.75 8.32 -13.13
C ALA A 236 -5.20 8.79 -12.93
N ALA A 237 -5.70 9.71 -13.76
CA ALA A 237 -7.07 10.18 -13.70
C ALA A 237 -8.08 9.06 -14.04
N VAL A 238 -7.81 8.28 -15.09
CA VAL A 238 -8.66 7.13 -15.48
C VAL A 238 -8.63 6.03 -14.39
N GLU A 239 -7.44 5.71 -13.86
CA GLU A 239 -7.30 4.77 -12.75
C GLU A 239 -8.07 5.21 -11.50
N LEU A 240 -8.02 6.49 -11.16
CA LEU A 240 -8.73 7.04 -10.01
C LEU A 240 -10.25 6.89 -10.17
N GLU A 241 -10.79 7.15 -11.35
CA GLU A 241 -12.21 6.93 -11.64
C GLU A 241 -12.59 5.46 -11.61
N ALA A 242 -11.80 4.58 -12.24
CA ALA A 242 -12.02 3.14 -12.23
C ALA A 242 -11.97 2.57 -10.81
N SER A 243 -11.08 3.09 -9.97
CA SER A 243 -10.88 2.64 -8.59
C SER A 243 -12.13 2.69 -7.70
N ARG A 244 -13.10 3.53 -8.07
CA ARG A 244 -14.30 3.84 -7.28
C ARG A 244 -15.56 3.16 -7.79
N ARG A 245 -15.53 2.59 -9.00
CA ARG A 245 -16.73 2.16 -9.75
C ARG A 245 -16.75 0.66 -10.00
N ASP A 246 -17.88 0.01 -9.74
CA ASP A 246 -18.11 -1.36 -10.19
C ASP A 246 -18.47 -1.35 -11.69
N PRO A 247 -18.04 -2.37 -12.46
CA PRO A 247 -17.25 -3.52 -12.03
C PRO A 247 -15.72 -3.28 -12.00
N TYR A 248 -15.24 -2.10 -12.40
CA TYR A 248 -13.81 -1.82 -12.59
C TYR A 248 -12.97 -2.11 -11.34
N ARG A 249 -13.36 -1.58 -10.17
CA ARG A 249 -12.61 -1.78 -8.93
C ARG A 249 -12.50 -3.27 -8.55
N GLN A 250 -13.48 -4.09 -8.90
CA GLN A 250 -13.49 -5.53 -8.62
C GLN A 250 -12.42 -6.27 -9.43
N LEU A 251 -12.03 -5.73 -10.60
CA LEU A 251 -11.05 -6.30 -11.52
C LEU A 251 -9.64 -5.75 -11.28
N SER A 252 -9.46 -4.84 -10.34
CA SER A 252 -8.16 -4.27 -10.01
C SER A 252 -7.27 -5.30 -9.32
N ARG A 253 -5.97 -5.28 -9.64
CA ARG A 253 -4.97 -6.24 -9.14
C ARG A 253 -4.84 -6.23 -7.63
N VAL A 254 -4.89 -5.07 -7.01
CA VAL A 254 -4.89 -4.91 -5.57
C VAL A 254 -6.10 -4.09 -5.15
N PHE A 255 -6.50 -4.22 -3.90
CA PHE A 255 -7.55 -3.36 -3.34
C PHE A 255 -7.03 -2.59 -2.13
N HIS A 256 -7.63 -1.45 -1.89
CA HIS A 256 -7.40 -0.57 -0.75
C HIS A 256 -8.68 -0.51 0.10
N LEU A 257 -8.60 -1.03 1.31
CA LEU A 257 -9.69 -1.03 2.29
C LEU A 257 -9.45 0.06 3.33
N VAL A 258 -10.48 0.86 3.58
CA VAL A 258 -10.48 1.90 4.61
C VAL A 258 -11.55 1.57 5.65
N GLY A 259 -11.16 1.62 6.92
CA GLY A 259 -12.05 1.46 8.06
C GLY A 259 -11.90 2.59 9.07
N ARG A 260 -12.86 2.71 9.99
CA ARG A 260 -12.82 3.63 11.13
C ARG A 260 -12.86 2.88 12.45
N LYS A 261 -11.99 3.24 13.36
CA LYS A 261 -11.99 2.74 14.73
C LYS A 261 -13.21 3.30 15.49
N GLY A 262 -13.97 2.40 16.14
CA GLY A 262 -15.07 2.79 17.02
C GLY A 262 -14.60 3.43 18.31
#